data_5dfe9c7e62b994da3873fd6ada01e2b0
#
_entry.id   5dfe9c7e62b994da3873fd6ada01e2b0
#
_cell.length_a   1.000
_cell.length_b   1.000
_cell.length_c   1.000
_cell.angle_alpha   90.00
_cell.angle_beta   90.00
_cell.angle_gamma   90.00
#
_symmetry.space_group_name_H-M   'P 1'
#
loop_
_entity.id
_entity.type
_entity.pdbx_description
1 polymer ?
#
loop_
_entity_poly.entity_id
_entity_poly.type
_entity_poly.pdbx_seq_one_letter_code
_entity_poly.pdbx_strand_id
1 'polypeptide(L)'
;RDLHSSLHDALPISTVLLETMAGKGSEVGSKFEELKAIIDGCRLGGMLGVCLDTCHVFDGGYDIVNDLDGVLAEFDRVIGLSRLKAIHINDSKNTIGSHKDRHACIGTGKIGLEALTGVINHPRLKHLPFFLETPNDLEGYKKEIALLRGRYTE
;
A
#
# COMPACT_ATOMS: atom_id res chain seq x y z
N ARG A 1 19.61 -26.36 -18.08
CA ARG A 1 20.01 -25.05 -17.53
C ARG A 1 18.95 -24.68 -16.50
N ASP A 2 19.35 -24.72 -15.24
CA ASP A 2 18.45 -24.46 -14.11
C ASP A 2 17.95 -23.03 -14.11
N LEU A 3 16.65 -22.84 -14.31
CA LEU A 3 15.94 -21.56 -14.14
C LEU A 3 16.03 -21.04 -12.69
N HIS A 4 16.48 -21.85 -11.75
CA HIS A 4 16.70 -21.46 -10.35
C HIS A 4 17.92 -20.57 -10.13
N SER A 5 18.93 -20.59 -11.00
CA SER A 5 20.14 -19.78 -10.81
C SER A 5 19.91 -18.29 -11.08
N SER A 6 19.04 -17.95 -12.04
CA SER A 6 18.81 -16.54 -12.41
C SER A 6 18.00 -15.72 -11.40
N LEU A 7 17.12 -16.38 -10.63
CA LEU A 7 16.39 -15.73 -9.53
C LEU A 7 17.27 -15.49 -8.31
N HIS A 8 18.23 -16.39 -8.05
CA HIS A 8 19.19 -16.21 -6.95
C HIS A 8 20.15 -15.04 -7.17
N ASP A 9 20.47 -14.71 -8.41
CA ASP A 9 21.40 -13.63 -8.75
C ASP A 9 20.70 -12.25 -8.76
N ALA A 10 19.38 -12.19 -8.93
CA ALA A 10 18.60 -10.95 -8.91
C ALA A 10 18.18 -10.52 -7.49
N LEU A 11 17.96 -11.45 -6.57
CA LEU A 11 17.49 -11.19 -5.21
C LEU A 11 18.41 -10.34 -4.34
N PRO A 12 19.77 -10.39 -4.45
CA PRO A 12 20.65 -9.51 -3.69
C PRO A 12 20.57 -8.03 -4.08
N ILE A 13 19.99 -7.72 -5.25
CA ILE A 13 19.99 -6.36 -5.83
C ILE A 13 18.61 -5.69 -5.71
N SER A 14 17.54 -6.47 -5.51
CA SER A 14 16.17 -5.95 -5.53
C SER A 14 15.38 -6.44 -4.33
N THR A 15 14.65 -5.53 -3.68
CA THR A 15 13.65 -5.89 -2.67
C THR A 15 12.33 -6.23 -3.38
N VAL A 16 11.78 -7.40 -3.10
CA VAL A 16 10.43 -7.77 -3.55
C VAL A 16 9.43 -7.26 -2.53
N LEU A 17 8.40 -6.57 -2.98
CA LEU A 17 7.36 -6.03 -2.12
C LEU A 17 6.11 -6.92 -2.19
N LEU A 18 5.64 -7.36 -1.03
CA LEU A 18 4.32 -7.94 -0.89
C LEU A 18 3.32 -6.77 -0.78
N GLU A 19 2.24 -6.85 -1.51
CA GLU A 19 1.22 -5.83 -1.45
C GLU A 19 0.14 -6.19 -0.42
N THR A 20 -0.38 -5.18 0.30
CA THR A 20 -1.60 -5.34 1.09
C THR A 20 -2.78 -5.53 0.17
N MET A 21 -3.68 -6.47 0.51
CA MET A 21 -4.83 -6.84 -0.32
C MET A 21 -6.14 -6.46 0.36
N ALA A 22 -7.21 -6.30 -0.43
CA ALA A 22 -8.53 -5.97 0.08
C ALA A 22 -9.25 -7.16 0.74
N GLY A 23 -8.80 -8.40 0.50
CA GLY A 23 -9.43 -9.62 0.99
C GLY A 23 -10.64 -10.03 0.15
N LYS A 24 -10.61 -9.77 -1.15
CA LYS A 24 -11.67 -10.18 -2.07
C LYS A 24 -11.60 -11.68 -2.33
N GLY A 25 -12.67 -12.38 -2.00
CA GLY A 25 -12.75 -13.82 -2.19
C GLY A 25 -11.73 -14.58 -1.33
N SER A 26 -10.75 -15.21 -1.97
CA SER A 26 -9.68 -15.99 -1.32
C SER A 26 -8.32 -15.28 -1.32
N GLU A 27 -8.28 -13.98 -1.55
CA GLU A 27 -7.04 -13.19 -1.50
C GLU A 27 -6.41 -13.26 -0.12
N VAL A 28 -5.09 -13.47 -0.08
CA VAL A 28 -4.26 -13.44 1.13
C VAL A 28 -3.48 -12.13 1.17
N GLY A 29 -3.36 -11.53 2.34
CA GLY A 29 -2.68 -10.25 2.52
C GLY A 29 -3.61 -9.09 2.95
N SER A 30 -4.87 -9.41 3.26
CA SER A 30 -5.82 -8.43 3.79
C SER A 30 -5.60 -8.12 5.27
N LYS A 31 -4.91 -9.01 5.97
CA LYS A 31 -4.48 -8.80 7.36
C LYS A 31 -2.95 -8.73 7.40
N PHE A 32 -2.43 -7.84 8.23
CA PHE A 32 -0.98 -7.69 8.38
C PHE A 32 -0.31 -8.98 8.86
N GLU A 33 -1.01 -9.78 9.66
CA GLU A 33 -0.56 -11.09 10.12
C GLU A 33 -0.35 -12.09 8.97
N GLU A 34 -1.16 -12.01 7.91
CA GLU A 34 -1.02 -12.86 6.73
C GLU A 34 0.26 -12.52 5.97
N LEU A 35 0.55 -11.22 5.76
CA LEU A 35 1.81 -10.77 5.16
C LEU A 35 3.01 -11.17 6.03
N LYS A 36 2.89 -11.02 7.37
CA LYS A 36 3.92 -11.44 8.31
C LYS A 36 4.19 -12.94 8.20
N ALA A 37 3.15 -13.76 8.11
CA ALA A 37 3.29 -15.21 7.95
C ALA A 37 4.01 -15.58 6.65
N ILE A 38 3.73 -14.88 5.55
CA ILE A 38 4.45 -15.08 4.27
C ILE A 38 5.93 -14.71 4.44
N ILE A 39 6.22 -13.57 5.05
CA ILE A 39 7.59 -13.10 5.28
C ILE A 39 8.38 -14.12 6.12
N ASP A 40 7.77 -14.59 7.21
CA ASP A 40 8.42 -15.52 8.16
C ASP A 40 8.59 -16.93 7.56
N GLY A 41 7.64 -17.35 6.71
CA GLY A 41 7.71 -18.64 6.01
C GLY A 41 8.70 -18.66 4.83
N CYS A 42 9.13 -17.49 4.34
CA CYS A 42 10.05 -17.40 3.22
C CYS A 42 11.50 -17.49 3.68
N ARG A 43 12.29 -18.39 3.07
CA ARG A 43 13.74 -18.53 3.36
C ARG A 43 14.50 -17.21 3.17
N LEU A 44 14.07 -16.37 2.23
CA LEU A 44 14.62 -15.05 1.94
C LEU A 44 13.74 -13.92 2.47
N GLY A 45 12.96 -14.17 3.51
CA GLY A 45 12.03 -13.18 4.09
C GLY A 45 12.70 -11.87 4.53
N GLY A 46 14.00 -11.90 4.83
CA GLY A 46 14.79 -10.70 5.08
C GLY A 46 14.85 -9.71 3.91
N MET A 47 14.65 -10.20 2.69
CA MET A 47 14.66 -9.41 1.44
C MET A 47 13.26 -8.96 1.01
N LEU A 48 12.21 -9.38 1.73
CA LEU A 48 10.84 -8.97 1.45
C LEU A 48 10.53 -7.66 2.16
N GLY A 49 9.94 -6.73 1.43
CA GLY A 49 9.30 -5.53 1.95
C GLY A 49 7.79 -5.59 1.73
N VAL A 50 7.12 -4.49 2.05
CA VAL A 50 5.68 -4.34 1.85
C VAL A 50 5.40 -3.06 1.05
N CYS A 51 4.47 -3.15 0.13
CA CYS A 51 3.76 -2.03 -0.49
C CYS A 51 2.37 -1.94 0.17
N LEU A 52 2.06 -0.80 0.76
CA LEU A 52 0.73 -0.55 1.33
C LEU A 52 -0.13 0.15 0.30
N ASP A 53 -1.24 -0.47 -0.11
CA ASP A 53 -2.26 0.19 -0.93
C ASP A 53 -3.36 0.78 -0.03
N THR A 54 -3.63 2.07 -0.17
CA THR A 54 -4.61 2.79 0.66
C THR A 54 -6.04 2.30 0.42
N CYS A 55 -6.41 1.97 -0.81
CA CYS A 55 -7.71 1.37 -1.13
C CYS A 55 -7.84 -0.02 -0.50
N HIS A 56 -6.81 -0.86 -0.65
CA HIS A 56 -6.84 -2.24 -0.16
C HIS A 56 -6.93 -2.32 1.35
N VAL A 57 -6.12 -1.56 2.10
CA VAL A 57 -6.21 -1.57 3.56
C VAL A 57 -7.55 -1.03 4.05
N PHE A 58 -8.09 0.02 3.41
CA PHE A 58 -9.41 0.56 3.74
C PHE A 58 -10.52 -0.46 3.46
N ASP A 59 -10.52 -1.08 2.28
CA ASP A 59 -11.46 -2.14 1.92
C ASP A 59 -11.25 -3.39 2.81
N GLY A 60 -10.04 -3.65 3.29
CA GLY A 60 -9.69 -4.71 4.25
C GLY A 60 -10.12 -4.44 5.69
N GLY A 61 -10.57 -3.21 5.99
CA GLY A 61 -11.14 -2.84 7.28
C GLY A 61 -10.23 -1.99 8.19
N TYR A 62 -9.09 -1.51 7.69
CA TYR A 62 -8.21 -0.58 8.42
C TYR A 62 -8.67 0.88 8.21
N ASP A 63 -8.99 1.59 9.27
CA ASP A 63 -9.54 2.95 9.20
C ASP A 63 -8.43 4.01 9.05
N ILE A 64 -7.88 4.10 7.85
CA ILE A 64 -6.88 5.11 7.51
C ILE A 64 -7.46 6.54 7.41
N VAL A 65 -8.79 6.68 7.46
CA VAL A 65 -9.48 7.97 7.38
C VAL A 65 -9.51 8.64 8.76
N ASN A 66 -9.88 7.89 9.80
CA ASN A 66 -10.07 8.45 11.13
C ASN A 66 -8.94 8.08 12.11
N ASP A 67 -8.17 7.01 11.83
CA ASP A 67 -7.13 6.49 12.72
C ASP A 67 -5.89 5.99 11.97
N LEU A 68 -5.32 6.82 11.12
CA LEU A 68 -4.09 6.48 10.38
C LEU A 68 -2.94 6.09 11.32
N ASP A 69 -2.76 6.81 12.43
CA ASP A 69 -1.71 6.52 13.41
C ASP A 69 -1.87 5.14 14.07
N GLY A 70 -3.12 4.76 14.40
CA GLY A 70 -3.43 3.43 14.94
C GLY A 70 -3.15 2.33 13.93
N VAL A 71 -3.52 2.51 12.66
CA VAL A 71 -3.22 1.57 11.58
C VAL A 71 -1.71 1.41 11.40
N LEU A 72 -0.95 2.50 11.40
CA LEU A 72 0.51 2.45 11.29
C LEU A 72 1.18 1.83 12.53
N ALA A 73 0.62 2.02 13.72
CA ALA A 73 1.11 1.39 14.94
C ALA A 73 0.86 -0.13 14.90
N GLU A 74 -0.30 -0.56 14.39
CA GLU A 74 -0.60 -1.99 14.20
C GLU A 74 0.34 -2.61 13.15
N PHE A 75 0.54 -1.95 12.01
CA PHE A 75 1.50 -2.39 11.00
C PHE A 75 2.91 -2.54 11.59
N ASP A 76 3.36 -1.56 12.36
CA ASP A 76 4.68 -1.58 12.99
C ASP A 76 4.82 -2.73 13.98
N ARG A 77 3.79 -2.97 14.80
CA ARG A 77 3.76 -4.07 15.77
C ARG A 77 3.81 -5.44 15.11
N VAL A 78 3.10 -5.62 13.98
CA VAL A 78 2.95 -6.94 13.32
C VAL A 78 4.10 -7.22 12.36
N ILE A 79 4.42 -6.29 11.47
CA ILE A 79 5.37 -6.47 10.38
C ILE A 79 6.68 -5.74 10.65
N GLY A 80 6.61 -4.55 11.26
CA GLY A 80 7.69 -3.60 11.38
C GLY A 80 7.66 -2.54 10.28
N LEU A 81 7.59 -1.27 10.66
CA LEU A 81 7.47 -0.15 9.71
C LEU A 81 8.69 -0.03 8.78
N SER A 82 9.86 -0.52 9.21
CA SER A 82 11.06 -0.57 8.38
C SER A 82 10.92 -1.42 7.12
N ARG A 83 9.92 -2.32 7.08
CA ARG A 83 9.59 -3.14 5.91
C ARG A 83 8.65 -2.46 4.93
N LEU A 84 7.99 -1.37 5.31
CA LEU A 84 7.18 -0.57 4.40
C LEU A 84 8.12 0.21 3.47
N LYS A 85 8.04 -0.05 2.17
CA LYS A 85 8.98 0.49 1.18
C LYS A 85 8.31 1.33 0.10
N ALA A 86 7.01 1.15 -0.10
CA ALA A 86 6.24 1.86 -1.10
C ALA A 86 4.78 1.99 -0.65
N ILE A 87 4.08 2.93 -1.24
CA ILE A 87 2.66 3.14 -1.03
C ILE A 87 1.99 3.27 -2.39
N HIS A 88 0.97 2.46 -2.65
CA HIS A 88 -0.01 2.73 -3.69
C HIS A 88 -1.04 3.69 -3.09
N ILE A 89 -1.09 4.91 -3.62
CA ILE A 89 -1.98 5.97 -3.16
C ILE A 89 -3.23 6.01 -4.04
N ASN A 90 -4.28 5.33 -3.61
CA ASN A 90 -5.53 5.14 -4.33
C ASN A 90 -6.72 5.49 -3.45
N ASP A 91 -7.77 6.09 -4.02
CA ASP A 91 -9.04 6.23 -3.33
C ASP A 91 -9.91 4.99 -3.54
N SER A 92 -10.91 4.74 -2.69
CA SER A 92 -11.81 3.60 -2.83
C SER A 92 -13.22 4.02 -3.19
N LYS A 93 -13.84 3.29 -4.14
CA LYS A 93 -15.29 3.43 -4.43
C LYS A 93 -16.18 2.91 -3.31
N ASN A 94 -15.63 2.09 -2.42
CA ASN A 94 -16.38 1.34 -1.42
C ASN A 94 -16.20 1.93 -0.04
N THR A 95 -17.08 1.53 0.89
CA THR A 95 -16.94 1.81 2.31
C THR A 95 -15.90 0.88 2.94
N ILE A 96 -15.37 1.29 4.08
CA ILE A 96 -14.44 0.50 4.88
C ILE A 96 -14.94 -0.94 5.10
N GLY A 97 -14.05 -1.90 5.03
CA GLY A 97 -14.36 -3.32 5.26
C GLY A 97 -15.21 -3.98 4.16
N SER A 98 -15.26 -3.41 2.97
CA SER A 98 -16.08 -3.92 1.86
C SER A 98 -15.53 -5.18 1.20
N HIS A 99 -14.23 -5.42 1.27
CA HIS A 99 -13.50 -6.50 0.60
C HIS A 99 -13.74 -6.57 -0.92
N LYS A 100 -13.75 -5.40 -1.60
CA LYS A 100 -14.12 -5.34 -3.03
C LYS A 100 -13.01 -4.96 -3.98
N ASP A 101 -12.01 -4.23 -3.53
CA ASP A 101 -10.92 -3.74 -4.36
C ASP A 101 -11.46 -3.04 -5.63
N ARG A 102 -11.82 -1.78 -5.47
CA ARG A 102 -12.27 -0.91 -6.57
C ARG A 102 -11.74 0.49 -6.38
N HIS A 103 -10.64 0.79 -7.07
CA HIS A 103 -10.02 2.11 -7.04
C HIS A 103 -10.96 3.18 -7.61
N ALA A 104 -10.97 4.33 -6.96
CA ALA A 104 -11.55 5.57 -7.45
C ALA A 104 -10.42 6.56 -7.76
N CYS A 105 -10.73 7.56 -8.57
CA CYS A 105 -9.84 8.71 -8.76
C CYS A 105 -9.64 9.45 -7.43
N ILE A 106 -8.47 10.04 -7.25
CA ILE A 106 -8.10 10.74 -6.01
C ILE A 106 -9.15 11.79 -5.61
N GLY A 107 -9.69 11.65 -4.42
CA GLY A 107 -10.68 12.57 -3.84
C GLY A 107 -12.11 12.35 -4.33
N THR A 108 -12.37 11.33 -5.14
CA THR A 108 -13.73 11.02 -5.63
C THR A 108 -14.36 9.81 -4.95
N GLY A 109 -13.59 9.11 -4.12
CA GLY A 109 -14.02 7.91 -3.41
C GLY A 109 -14.42 8.16 -1.95
N LYS A 110 -14.38 7.10 -1.17
CA LYS A 110 -14.81 7.06 0.23
C LYS A 110 -13.69 7.33 1.24
N ILE A 111 -12.43 7.21 0.83
CA ILE A 111 -11.28 7.64 1.61
C ILE A 111 -11.22 9.18 1.56
N GLY A 112 -11.31 9.74 0.37
CA GLY A 112 -11.38 11.18 0.15
C GLY A 112 -10.04 11.88 0.17
N LEU A 113 -10.01 13.07 -0.43
CA LEU A 113 -8.79 13.84 -0.65
C LEU A 113 -8.05 14.22 0.64
N GLU A 114 -8.78 14.56 1.70
CA GLU A 114 -8.16 15.02 2.95
C GLU A 114 -7.42 13.90 3.67
N ALA A 115 -8.00 12.70 3.73
CA ALA A 115 -7.33 11.54 4.32
C ALA A 115 -6.10 11.13 3.49
N LEU A 116 -6.21 11.10 2.15
CA LEU A 116 -5.08 10.82 1.27
C LEU A 116 -3.98 11.89 1.38
N THR A 117 -4.36 13.16 1.57
CA THR A 117 -3.41 14.25 1.89
C THR A 117 -2.71 14.00 3.22
N GLY A 118 -3.43 13.50 4.22
CA GLY A 118 -2.84 13.06 5.49
C GLY A 118 -1.79 11.95 5.30
N VAL A 119 -2.08 10.96 4.46
CA VAL A 119 -1.15 9.87 4.17
C VAL A 119 0.15 10.38 3.55
N ILE A 120 0.08 11.21 2.50
CA ILE A 120 1.30 11.70 1.80
C ILE A 120 2.15 12.65 2.66
N ASN A 121 1.54 13.31 3.67
CA ASN A 121 2.23 14.23 4.57
C ASN A 121 2.59 13.62 5.93
N HIS A 122 2.20 12.35 6.16
CA HIS A 122 2.47 11.71 7.44
C HIS A 122 3.97 11.56 7.69
N PRO A 123 4.52 11.98 8.84
CA PRO A 123 5.97 11.99 9.10
C PRO A 123 6.66 10.62 8.92
N ARG A 124 5.93 9.53 9.20
CA ARG A 124 6.43 8.16 9.06
C ARG A 124 6.34 7.62 7.62
N LEU A 125 5.64 8.32 6.70
CA LEU A 125 5.35 7.85 5.34
C LEU A 125 5.92 8.76 4.25
N LYS A 126 5.97 10.07 4.46
CA LYS A 126 6.27 11.07 3.42
C LYS A 126 7.62 10.90 2.71
N HIS A 127 8.54 10.14 3.27
CA HIS A 127 9.84 9.82 2.66
C HIS A 127 9.79 8.61 1.71
N LEU A 128 8.66 7.89 1.65
CA LEU A 128 8.48 6.72 0.79
C LEU A 128 8.03 7.13 -0.62
N PRO A 129 8.29 6.31 -1.64
CA PRO A 129 7.71 6.51 -2.96
C PRO A 129 6.20 6.20 -2.94
N PHE A 130 5.44 7.06 -3.64
CA PHE A 130 4.00 6.90 -3.84
C PHE A 130 3.71 6.63 -5.30
N PHE A 131 2.81 5.69 -5.59
CA PHE A 131 2.39 5.30 -6.92
C PHE A 131 0.87 5.35 -7.03
N LEU A 132 0.36 5.71 -8.20
CA LEU A 132 -1.07 5.75 -8.53
C LEU A 132 -1.45 4.56 -9.40
N GLU A 133 -2.56 3.91 -9.05
CA GLU A 133 -3.21 2.87 -9.85
C GLU A 133 -4.70 3.18 -10.07
N THR A 134 -5.03 4.45 -10.02
CA THR A 134 -6.40 4.95 -10.23
C THR A 134 -6.88 4.69 -11.66
N PRO A 135 -8.21 4.57 -11.89
CA PRO A 135 -8.75 4.26 -13.21
C PRO A 135 -8.72 5.49 -14.14
N ASN A 136 -7.53 5.94 -14.49
CA ASN A 136 -7.27 7.12 -15.30
C ASN A 136 -6.52 6.82 -16.60
N ASP A 137 -6.63 7.75 -17.54
CA ASP A 137 -5.69 7.89 -18.66
C ASP A 137 -4.46 8.73 -18.24
N LEU A 138 -3.53 8.93 -19.17
CA LEU A 138 -2.31 9.71 -18.89
C LEU A 138 -2.58 11.15 -18.44
N GLU A 139 -3.61 11.81 -19.01
CA GLU A 139 -3.98 13.17 -18.61
C GLU A 139 -4.64 13.18 -17.21
N GLY A 140 -5.39 12.15 -16.85
CA GLY A 140 -5.94 11.95 -15.53
C GLY A 140 -4.83 11.76 -14.50
N TYR A 141 -3.86 10.88 -14.73
CA TYR A 141 -2.70 10.70 -13.87
C TYR A 141 -1.90 12.00 -13.67
N LYS A 142 -1.68 12.75 -14.75
CA LYS A 142 -1.00 14.05 -14.67
C LYS A 142 -1.71 15.03 -13.73
N LYS A 143 -3.04 15.08 -13.80
CA LYS A 143 -3.86 15.93 -12.92
C LYS A 143 -3.79 15.48 -11.45
N GLU A 144 -3.90 14.17 -11.20
CA GLU A 144 -3.83 13.65 -9.84
C GLU A 144 -2.44 13.82 -9.21
N ILE A 145 -1.37 13.60 -9.98
CA ILE A 145 0.00 13.86 -9.53
C ILE A 145 0.17 15.35 -9.20
N ALA A 146 -0.32 16.25 -10.05
CA ALA A 146 -0.26 17.69 -9.78
C ALA A 146 -1.05 18.08 -8.53
N LEU A 147 -2.24 17.49 -8.34
CA LEU A 147 -3.10 17.70 -7.18
C LEU A 147 -2.38 17.25 -5.88
N LEU A 148 -1.83 16.04 -5.85
CA LEU A 148 -1.14 15.51 -4.68
C LEU A 148 0.16 16.29 -4.37
N ARG A 149 0.94 16.63 -5.41
CA ARG A 149 2.14 17.47 -5.25
C ARG A 149 1.81 18.86 -4.71
N GLY A 150 0.70 19.45 -5.12
CA GLY A 150 0.27 20.75 -4.60
C GLY A 150 -0.19 20.73 -3.15
N ARG A 151 -0.44 19.53 -2.59
CA ARG A 151 -0.82 19.31 -1.19
C ARG A 151 0.31 18.73 -0.32
N TYR A 152 1.42 18.36 -0.94
CA TYR A 152 2.58 17.85 -0.20
C TYR A 152 3.29 18.99 0.53
N THR A 153 3.65 18.74 1.78
CA THR A 153 4.40 19.67 2.64
C THR A 153 5.76 19.06 2.97
N GLU A 154 6.83 19.83 2.75
CA GLU A 154 8.21 19.42 3.06
C GLU A 154 8.47 19.23 4.56
#